data_2bd016e66463fdcca49f2566227c9e56
#
_entry.id   2bd016e66463fdcca49f2566227c9e56
#
_cell.length_a   1.000
_cell.length_b   1.000
_cell.length_c   1.000
_cell.angle_alpha   90.00
_cell.angle_beta   90.00
_cell.angle_gamma   90.00
#
_symmetry.space_group_name_H-M   'P 1'
#
loop_
_entity.id
_entity.type
_entity.pdbx_description
1 polymer ?
#
loop_
_entity_poly.entity_id
_entity_poly.type
_entity_poly.pdbx_seq_one_letter_code
_entity_poly.pdbx_strand_id
1 'polypeptide(L)'
;MFDQGSEGVVIRRASVADAPAVLQVFDEVIAWFVSIGNNGQWGTEPWSASPRRVAQVTDACAMPGAWVVEERGVRVLAALVLGEPMAYVPAATEPEVYVRLLIAARDQRVRGIGRRLMAFADDRARAAGVRRLRVDCYGGGTGDLVRFYESCGYERISTFDLEGWPGQLLGRSL
;
A
#
# COMPACT_ATOMS: atom_id res chain seq x y z
N MET A 1 23.03 6.51 -5.97
CA MET A 1 23.03 7.98 -5.95
C MET A 1 21.64 8.41 -5.46
N PHE A 2 21.53 8.83 -4.23
CA PHE A 2 20.27 9.30 -3.64
C PHE A 2 20.09 10.76 -4.00
N ASP A 3 19.03 11.03 -4.76
CA ASP A 3 18.67 12.37 -5.18
C ASP A 3 18.39 13.27 -3.97
N GLN A 4 19.02 14.42 -3.94
CA GLN A 4 18.93 15.47 -2.93
C GLN A 4 17.60 16.25 -3.06
N GLY A 5 16.46 15.56 -2.88
CA GLY A 5 15.12 16.15 -3.02
C GLY A 5 14.17 15.99 -1.84
N SER A 6 14.62 15.41 -0.71
CA SER A 6 13.80 15.31 0.49
C SER A 6 14.63 15.27 1.77
N GLU A 7 15.26 16.40 2.07
CA GLU A 7 15.80 16.58 3.42
C GLU A 7 14.65 16.42 4.42
N GLY A 8 14.66 15.31 5.17
CA GLY A 8 13.70 15.06 6.23
C GLY A 8 12.83 13.81 6.11
N VAL A 9 12.74 13.17 4.94
CA VAL A 9 11.88 11.97 4.75
C VAL A 9 12.73 10.71 4.69
N VAL A 10 12.39 9.70 5.52
CA VAL A 10 13.09 8.41 5.59
C VAL A 10 12.12 7.24 5.45
N ILE A 11 12.59 6.16 4.81
CA ILE A 11 11.91 4.86 4.84
C ILE A 11 12.58 4.04 5.94
N ARG A 12 11.80 3.54 6.90
CA ARG A 12 12.29 2.69 7.98
C ARG A 12 11.35 1.51 8.25
N ARG A 13 11.84 0.52 8.97
CA ARG A 13 11.00 -0.57 9.46
C ARG A 13 9.84 -0.03 10.30
N ALA A 14 8.66 -0.58 10.09
CA ALA A 14 7.51 -0.34 10.94
C ALA A 14 7.58 -1.20 12.21
N SER A 15 6.81 -0.79 13.19
CA SER A 15 6.51 -1.55 14.41
C SER A 15 5.05 -1.35 14.79
N VAL A 16 4.56 -2.10 15.77
CA VAL A 16 3.19 -1.93 16.29
C VAL A 16 2.94 -0.51 16.80
N ALA A 17 3.97 0.18 17.26
CA ALA A 17 3.87 1.57 17.72
C ALA A 17 3.50 2.57 16.60
N ASP A 18 3.70 2.19 15.35
CA ASP A 18 3.34 3.02 14.19
C ASP A 18 1.87 2.89 13.80
N ALA A 19 1.15 1.88 14.29
CA ALA A 19 -0.23 1.61 13.90
C ALA A 19 -1.18 2.82 14.07
N PRO A 20 -1.15 3.59 15.17
CA PRO A 20 -1.99 4.78 15.29
C PRO A 20 -1.71 5.83 14.21
N ALA A 21 -0.44 6.06 13.87
CA ALA A 21 -0.05 7.01 12.84
C ALA A 21 -0.44 6.53 11.43
N VAL A 22 -0.32 5.24 11.15
CA VAL A 22 -0.78 4.64 9.89
C VAL A 22 -2.30 4.71 9.77
N LEU A 23 -3.04 4.46 10.86
CA LEU A 23 -4.51 4.64 10.91
C LEU A 23 -4.90 6.08 10.59
N GLN A 24 -4.17 7.05 11.10
CA GLN A 24 -4.42 8.46 10.78
C GLN A 24 -4.27 8.72 9.27
N VAL A 25 -3.28 8.14 8.62
CA VAL A 25 -3.13 8.25 7.16
C VAL A 25 -4.34 7.63 6.44
N PHE A 26 -4.83 6.47 6.88
CA PHE A 26 -6.06 5.88 6.34
C PHE A 26 -7.26 6.81 6.50
N ASP A 27 -7.46 7.36 7.67
CA ASP A 27 -8.60 8.25 7.96
C ASP A 27 -8.58 9.51 7.08
N GLU A 28 -7.40 10.11 6.90
CA GLU A 28 -7.22 11.26 6.00
C GLU A 28 -7.54 10.91 4.53
N VAL A 29 -7.10 9.74 4.07
CA VAL A 29 -7.35 9.28 2.70
C VAL A 29 -8.82 8.93 2.50
N ILE A 30 -9.47 8.28 3.47
CA ILE A 30 -10.91 7.98 3.43
C ILE A 30 -11.72 9.27 3.38
N ALA A 31 -11.40 10.26 4.22
CA ALA A 31 -12.08 11.56 4.20
C ALA A 31 -11.94 12.24 2.83
N TRP A 32 -10.79 12.14 2.20
CA TRP A 32 -10.60 12.64 0.83
C TRP A 32 -11.44 11.84 -0.18
N PHE A 33 -11.48 10.51 -0.11
CA PHE A 33 -12.32 9.70 -0.99
C PHE A 33 -13.80 10.08 -0.88
N VAL A 34 -14.29 10.27 0.34
CA VAL A 34 -15.67 10.73 0.56
C VAL A 34 -15.91 12.08 -0.11
N SER A 35 -14.96 13.00 0.00
CA SER A 35 -15.08 14.35 -0.59
C SER A 35 -15.18 14.35 -2.13
N ILE A 36 -14.66 13.31 -2.78
CA ILE A 36 -14.72 13.15 -4.24
C ILE A 36 -15.74 12.10 -4.70
N GLY A 37 -16.58 11.59 -3.78
CA GLY A 37 -17.62 10.61 -4.09
C GLY A 37 -17.15 9.18 -4.28
N ASN A 38 -15.89 8.84 -3.94
CA ASN A 38 -15.37 7.47 -3.98
C ASN A 38 -15.62 6.76 -2.64
N ASN A 39 -16.82 6.22 -2.46
CA ASN A 39 -17.18 5.52 -1.22
C ASN A 39 -16.96 4.00 -1.30
N GLY A 40 -16.62 3.47 -2.46
CA GLY A 40 -16.55 2.02 -2.71
C GLY A 40 -15.26 1.37 -2.26
N GLN A 41 -14.14 2.10 -2.24
CA GLN A 41 -12.84 1.49 -2.01
C GLN A 41 -12.65 1.03 -0.56
N TRP A 42 -12.90 1.89 0.43
CA TRP A 42 -12.70 1.60 1.85
C TRP A 42 -13.87 2.02 2.73
N GLY A 43 -15.02 2.33 2.14
CA GLY A 43 -16.19 2.84 2.84
C GLY A 43 -16.09 4.33 3.17
N THR A 44 -16.90 4.77 4.11
CA THR A 44 -17.03 6.19 4.48
C THR A 44 -16.62 6.49 5.93
N GLU A 45 -16.50 5.45 6.75
CA GLU A 45 -16.17 5.58 8.16
C GLU A 45 -14.66 5.56 8.39
N PRO A 46 -14.13 6.36 9.32
CA PRO A 46 -12.72 6.28 9.69
C PRO A 46 -12.33 4.87 10.17
N TRP A 47 -11.21 4.38 9.71
CA TRP A 47 -10.72 3.06 10.14
C TRP A 47 -10.34 3.04 11.62
N SER A 48 -9.90 4.17 12.17
CA SER A 48 -9.62 4.30 13.60
C SER A 48 -10.84 4.11 14.50
N ALA A 49 -12.05 4.29 13.97
CA ALA A 49 -13.30 4.05 14.68
C ALA A 49 -13.72 2.57 14.70
N SER A 50 -13.08 1.70 13.93
CA SER A 50 -13.41 0.27 13.83
C SER A 50 -12.38 -0.60 14.56
N PRO A 51 -12.72 -1.29 15.66
CA PRO A 51 -11.81 -2.19 16.36
C PRO A 51 -11.17 -3.25 15.44
N ARG A 52 -11.94 -3.77 14.48
CA ARG A 52 -11.45 -4.72 13.47
C ARG A 52 -10.35 -4.10 12.60
N ARG A 53 -10.55 -2.87 12.14
CA ARG A 53 -9.56 -2.16 11.30
C ARG A 53 -8.32 -1.77 12.09
N VAL A 54 -8.50 -1.35 13.33
CA VAL A 54 -7.39 -1.08 14.24
C VAL A 54 -6.53 -2.32 14.43
N ALA A 55 -7.13 -3.47 14.71
CA ALA A 55 -6.41 -4.74 14.83
C ALA A 55 -5.70 -5.11 13.52
N GLN A 56 -6.37 -4.98 12.37
CA GLN A 56 -5.80 -5.27 11.05
C GLN A 56 -4.55 -4.44 10.77
N VAL A 57 -4.57 -3.15 11.04
CA VAL A 57 -3.43 -2.24 10.81
C VAL A 57 -2.31 -2.53 11.81
N THR A 58 -2.66 -2.82 13.06
CA THR A 58 -1.68 -3.19 14.09
C THR A 58 -0.93 -4.47 13.72
N ASP A 59 -1.64 -5.50 13.28
CA ASP A 59 -1.05 -6.75 12.81
C ASP A 59 -0.18 -6.54 11.56
N ALA A 60 -0.63 -5.69 10.64
CA ALA A 60 0.14 -5.34 9.44
C ALA A 60 1.46 -4.64 9.81
N CYS A 61 1.43 -3.69 10.75
CA CYS A 61 2.65 -3.01 11.23
C CYS A 61 3.63 -3.93 11.96
N ALA A 62 3.15 -5.03 12.53
CA ALA A 62 3.97 -6.04 13.20
C ALA A 62 4.68 -6.99 12.23
N MET A 63 4.29 -7.03 10.96
CA MET A 63 4.86 -7.95 9.98
C MET A 63 6.34 -7.64 9.69
N PRO A 64 7.20 -8.67 9.46
CA PRO A 64 8.60 -8.46 9.12
C PRO A 64 8.81 -7.63 7.84
N GLY A 65 7.85 -7.65 6.93
CA GLY A 65 7.86 -6.89 5.68
C GLY A 65 7.21 -5.50 5.76
N ALA A 66 6.96 -4.98 6.96
CA ALA A 66 6.31 -3.69 7.15
C ALA A 66 7.32 -2.53 7.20
N TRP A 67 7.00 -1.47 6.48
CA TRP A 67 7.79 -0.25 6.34
C TRP A 67 6.91 0.98 6.43
N VAL A 68 7.43 2.04 7.00
CA VAL A 68 6.80 3.36 7.01
C VAL A 68 7.71 4.40 6.39
N VAL A 69 7.10 5.40 5.81
CA VAL A 69 7.78 6.63 5.42
C VAL A 69 7.47 7.68 6.45
N GLU A 70 8.50 8.25 7.03
CA GLU A 70 8.39 9.23 8.10
C GLU A 70 9.08 10.53 7.71
N GLU A 71 8.40 11.63 7.90
CA GLU A 71 9.02 12.94 8.01
C GLU A 71 9.65 13.03 9.40
N ARG A 72 10.98 13.10 9.45
CA ARG A 72 11.75 12.93 10.70
C ARG A 72 11.22 13.78 11.84
N GLY A 73 10.78 13.09 12.91
CA GLY A 73 10.28 13.73 14.12
C GLY A 73 8.94 14.46 13.96
N VAL A 74 8.27 14.35 12.81
CA VAL A 74 7.01 15.04 12.55
C VAL A 74 5.85 14.06 12.45
N ARG A 75 5.83 13.20 11.40
CA ARG A 75 4.73 12.24 11.20
C ARG A 75 5.05 11.12 10.23
N VAL A 76 4.26 10.04 10.31
CA VAL A 76 4.20 9.01 9.27
C VAL A 76 3.39 9.53 8.09
N LEU A 77 3.94 9.36 6.88
CA LEU A 77 3.36 9.84 5.62
C LEU A 77 2.84 8.72 4.74
N ALA A 78 3.36 7.51 4.91
CA ALA A 78 2.99 6.37 4.10
C ALA A 78 3.38 5.06 4.80
N ALA A 79 2.76 3.95 4.38
CA ALA A 79 3.13 2.62 4.81
C ALA A 79 3.12 1.65 3.62
N LEU A 80 4.03 0.69 3.66
CA LEU A 80 4.14 -0.42 2.73
C LEU A 80 4.30 -1.72 3.54
N VAL A 81 3.52 -2.74 3.20
CA VAL A 81 3.69 -4.07 3.80
C VAL A 81 3.88 -5.09 2.70
N LEU A 82 5.00 -5.78 2.76
CA LEU A 82 5.37 -6.86 1.86
C LEU A 82 5.27 -8.21 2.60
N GLY A 83 4.83 -9.25 1.91
CA GLY A 83 4.70 -10.57 2.52
C GLY A 83 4.08 -11.58 1.57
N GLU A 84 3.40 -12.57 2.15
CA GLU A 84 2.63 -13.57 1.41
C GLU A 84 1.25 -13.01 1.01
N PRO A 85 0.66 -13.50 -0.09
CA PRO A 85 -0.68 -13.08 -0.50
C PRO A 85 -1.75 -13.49 0.51
N MET A 86 -2.88 -12.80 0.47
CA MET A 86 -4.08 -13.18 1.22
C MET A 86 -4.70 -14.46 0.64
N ALA A 87 -5.48 -15.17 1.48
CA ALA A 87 -6.05 -16.48 1.12
C ALA A 87 -6.97 -16.45 -0.11
N TYR A 88 -7.57 -15.32 -0.43
CA TYR A 88 -8.44 -15.17 -1.60
C TYR A 88 -7.67 -14.98 -2.92
N VAL A 89 -6.37 -14.71 -2.85
CA VAL A 89 -5.53 -14.52 -4.04
C VAL A 89 -5.11 -15.88 -4.57
N PRO A 90 -5.20 -16.13 -5.89
CA PRO A 90 -4.71 -17.38 -6.48
C PRO A 90 -3.24 -17.63 -6.14
N ALA A 91 -2.91 -18.88 -5.84
CA ALA A 91 -1.53 -19.28 -5.52
C ALA A 91 -0.57 -18.87 -6.64
N ALA A 92 0.63 -18.43 -6.26
CA ALA A 92 1.68 -18.15 -7.20
C ALA A 92 2.26 -19.47 -7.75
N THR A 93 2.74 -19.42 -9.00
CA THR A 93 3.42 -20.54 -9.65
C THR A 93 4.94 -20.50 -9.46
N GLU A 94 5.45 -19.43 -8.88
CA GLU A 94 6.86 -19.18 -8.61
C GLU A 94 7.02 -18.37 -7.32
N PRO A 95 8.22 -18.32 -6.72
CA PRO A 95 8.47 -17.47 -5.56
C PRO A 95 8.15 -16.00 -5.87
N GLU A 96 7.44 -15.35 -4.96
CA GLU A 96 7.00 -13.97 -5.13
C GLU A 96 7.13 -13.15 -3.86
N VAL A 97 7.12 -11.83 -4.03
CA VAL A 97 6.82 -10.86 -2.97
C VAL A 97 5.45 -10.27 -3.27
N TYR A 98 4.57 -10.29 -2.29
CA TYR A 98 3.24 -9.72 -2.43
C TYR A 98 3.14 -8.38 -1.70
N VAL A 99 2.61 -7.37 -2.38
CA VAL A 99 2.31 -6.06 -1.78
C VAL A 99 0.95 -6.17 -1.08
N ARG A 100 0.98 -6.32 0.24
CA ARG A 100 -0.23 -6.48 1.07
C ARG A 100 -0.90 -5.17 1.41
N LEU A 101 -0.13 -4.11 1.52
CA LEU A 101 -0.61 -2.78 1.85
C LEU A 101 0.30 -1.74 1.20
N LEU A 102 -0.32 -0.77 0.59
CA LEU A 102 0.30 0.51 0.21
C LEU A 102 -0.70 1.62 0.51
N ILE A 103 -0.32 2.53 1.38
CA ILE A 103 -1.08 3.73 1.72
C ILE A 103 -0.15 4.93 1.76
N ALA A 104 -0.57 6.05 1.24
CA ALA A 104 0.20 7.30 1.28
C ALA A 104 -0.71 8.49 1.55
N ALA A 105 -0.25 9.39 2.39
CA ALA A 105 -0.93 10.65 2.67
C ALA A 105 -1.14 11.47 1.38
N ARG A 106 -2.22 12.22 1.34
CA ARG A 106 -2.58 13.12 0.23
C ARG A 106 -1.91 14.50 0.35
N ASP A 107 -0.70 14.53 0.85
CA ASP A 107 0.08 15.75 1.02
C ASP A 107 0.93 16.02 -0.23
N GLN A 108 0.78 17.20 -0.82
CA GLN A 108 1.54 17.56 -2.03
C GLN A 108 3.05 17.59 -1.81
N ARG A 109 3.50 17.80 -0.55
CA ARG A 109 4.93 17.78 -0.18
C ARG A 109 5.58 16.41 -0.36
N VAL A 110 4.77 15.35 -0.39
CA VAL A 110 5.20 13.97 -0.57
C VAL A 110 4.67 13.35 -1.87
N ARG A 111 4.43 14.19 -2.86
CA ARG A 111 3.98 13.74 -4.18
C ARG A 111 4.95 12.68 -4.75
N GLY A 112 4.39 11.58 -5.25
CA GLY A 112 5.18 10.48 -5.80
C GLY A 112 5.70 9.47 -4.79
N ILE A 113 5.35 9.61 -3.49
CA ILE A 113 5.82 8.69 -2.45
C ILE A 113 5.34 7.24 -2.69
N GLY A 114 4.13 7.05 -3.19
CA GLY A 114 3.63 5.72 -3.56
C GLY A 114 4.49 5.05 -4.63
N ARG A 115 4.90 5.79 -5.66
CA ARG A 115 5.81 5.28 -6.69
C ARG A 115 7.20 4.95 -6.13
N ARG A 116 7.72 5.78 -5.22
CA ARG A 116 9.00 5.49 -4.54
C ARG A 116 8.92 4.23 -3.69
N LEU A 117 7.80 4.00 -3.01
CA LEU A 117 7.58 2.77 -2.24
C LEU A 117 7.46 1.54 -3.15
N MET A 118 6.85 1.66 -4.33
CA MET A 118 6.82 0.56 -5.29
C MET A 118 8.21 0.25 -5.84
N ALA A 119 9.04 1.24 -6.13
CA ALA A 119 10.44 1.04 -6.50
C ALA A 119 11.24 0.39 -5.34
N PHE A 120 10.98 0.81 -4.11
CA PHE A 120 11.56 0.19 -2.92
C PHE A 120 11.13 -1.28 -2.77
N ALA A 121 9.87 -1.62 -3.07
CA ALA A 121 9.41 -3.01 -3.08
C ALA A 121 10.17 -3.87 -4.11
N ASP A 122 10.41 -3.33 -5.32
CA ASP A 122 11.22 -3.97 -6.35
C ASP A 122 12.64 -4.27 -5.83
N ASP A 123 13.27 -3.31 -5.15
CA ASP A 123 14.62 -3.48 -4.59
C ASP A 123 14.64 -4.52 -3.46
N ARG A 124 13.58 -4.58 -2.64
CA ARG A 124 13.46 -5.64 -1.61
C ARG A 124 13.30 -7.01 -2.22
N ALA A 125 12.51 -7.15 -3.29
CA ALA A 125 12.37 -8.40 -4.00
C ALA A 125 13.71 -8.86 -4.63
N ARG A 126 14.41 -7.96 -5.31
CA ARG A 126 15.75 -8.24 -5.88
C ARG A 126 16.74 -8.68 -4.81
N ALA A 127 16.77 -7.98 -3.66
CA ALA A 127 17.66 -8.33 -2.55
C ALA A 127 17.35 -9.70 -1.93
N ALA A 128 16.10 -10.16 -2.02
CA ALA A 128 15.67 -11.49 -1.60
C ALA A 128 15.85 -12.56 -2.69
N GLY A 129 16.39 -12.21 -3.86
CA GLY A 129 16.53 -13.12 -4.99
C GLY A 129 15.21 -13.49 -5.67
N VAL A 130 14.16 -12.71 -5.45
CA VAL A 130 12.82 -12.93 -5.98
C VAL A 130 12.59 -12.02 -7.17
N ARG A 131 12.06 -12.56 -8.25
CA ARG A 131 11.82 -11.80 -9.50
C ARG A 131 10.36 -11.48 -9.77
N ARG A 132 9.44 -11.96 -8.96
CA ARG A 132 8.00 -11.79 -9.13
C ARG A 132 7.43 -10.94 -8.01
N LEU A 133 6.67 -9.90 -8.38
CA LEU A 133 5.81 -9.18 -7.45
C LEU A 133 4.38 -9.24 -7.93
N ARG A 134 3.44 -9.34 -6.99
CA ARG A 134 2.01 -9.15 -7.25
C ARG A 134 1.41 -8.20 -6.23
N VAL A 135 0.29 -7.61 -6.61
CA VAL A 135 -0.54 -6.72 -5.80
C VAL A 135 -1.98 -6.86 -6.24
N ASP A 136 -2.91 -6.71 -5.33
CA ASP A 136 -4.30 -6.44 -5.68
C ASP A 136 -4.73 -5.06 -5.21
N CYS A 137 -5.70 -4.51 -5.92
CA CYS A 137 -6.24 -3.20 -5.61
C CYS A 137 -7.71 -3.10 -6.00
N TYR A 138 -8.36 -2.03 -5.52
CA TYR A 138 -9.72 -1.69 -5.93
C TYR A 138 -9.78 -1.43 -7.44
N GLY A 139 -10.59 -2.21 -8.12
CA GLY A 139 -10.79 -2.12 -9.57
C GLY A 139 -11.98 -1.26 -10.00
N GLY A 140 -12.72 -0.70 -9.04
CA GLY A 140 -13.90 0.13 -9.28
C GLY A 140 -13.59 1.62 -9.46
N GLY A 141 -14.65 2.42 -9.42
CA GLY A 141 -14.54 3.87 -9.61
C GLY A 141 -14.03 4.23 -11.01
N THR A 142 -13.13 5.19 -11.08
CA THR A 142 -12.52 5.66 -12.34
C THR A 142 -11.38 4.77 -12.84
N GLY A 143 -10.95 3.75 -12.07
CA GLY A 143 -9.81 2.91 -12.39
C GLY A 143 -8.44 3.56 -12.14
N ASP A 144 -8.41 4.67 -11.43
CA ASP A 144 -7.18 5.43 -11.19
C ASP A 144 -6.13 4.60 -10.44
N LEU A 145 -6.55 3.76 -9.49
CA LEU A 145 -5.64 2.93 -8.71
C LEU A 145 -5.01 1.84 -9.58
N VAL A 146 -5.77 1.23 -10.47
CA VAL A 146 -5.24 0.26 -11.44
C VAL A 146 -4.21 0.93 -12.34
N ARG A 147 -4.54 2.11 -12.89
CA ARG A 147 -3.60 2.88 -13.73
C ARG A 147 -2.34 3.30 -12.98
N PHE A 148 -2.44 3.57 -11.68
CA PHE A 148 -1.26 3.84 -10.86
C PHE A 148 -0.29 2.65 -10.86
N TYR A 149 -0.77 1.43 -10.61
CA TYR A 149 0.08 0.24 -10.64
C TYR A 149 0.60 -0.07 -12.05
N GLU A 150 -0.21 0.10 -13.08
CA GLU A 150 0.25 -0.02 -14.48
C GLU A 150 1.40 0.96 -14.76
N SER A 151 1.31 2.19 -14.27
CA SER A 151 2.38 3.19 -14.40
C SER A 151 3.64 2.85 -13.61
N CYS A 152 3.55 1.92 -12.65
CA CYS A 152 4.70 1.36 -11.94
C CYS A 152 5.26 0.10 -12.62
N GLY A 153 4.74 -0.29 -13.79
CA GLY A 153 5.20 -1.42 -14.57
C GLY A 153 4.52 -2.75 -14.23
N TYR A 154 3.37 -2.70 -13.55
CA TYR A 154 2.55 -3.88 -13.29
C TYR A 154 1.57 -4.12 -14.43
N GLU A 155 1.27 -5.37 -14.71
CA GLU A 155 0.31 -5.81 -15.72
C GLU A 155 -0.90 -6.45 -15.04
N ARG A 156 -2.09 -6.26 -15.61
CA ARG A 156 -3.31 -6.89 -15.11
C ARG A 156 -3.25 -8.40 -15.30
N ILE A 157 -3.61 -9.16 -14.27
CA ILE A 157 -3.67 -10.62 -14.30
C ILE A 157 -5.12 -11.09 -14.37
N SER A 158 -5.93 -10.73 -13.38
CA SER A 158 -7.33 -11.14 -13.27
C SER A 158 -8.11 -10.18 -12.39
N THR A 159 -9.43 -10.21 -12.55
CA THR A 159 -10.37 -9.54 -11.66
C THR A 159 -10.99 -10.54 -10.69
N PHE A 160 -11.47 -10.06 -9.56
CA PHE A 160 -12.22 -10.84 -8.57
C PHE A 160 -13.24 -9.95 -7.86
N ASP A 161 -14.16 -10.56 -7.16
CA ASP A 161 -15.15 -9.86 -6.35
C ASP A 161 -15.12 -10.41 -4.92
N LEU A 162 -15.02 -9.52 -3.95
CA LEU A 162 -15.12 -9.84 -2.54
C LEU A 162 -16.40 -9.20 -1.97
N GLU A 163 -17.50 -9.95 -1.99
CA GLU A 163 -18.78 -9.49 -1.44
C GLU A 163 -19.21 -8.11 -1.98
N GLY A 164 -19.07 -7.92 -3.31
CA GLY A 164 -19.38 -6.67 -4.00
C GLY A 164 -18.24 -5.66 -4.06
N TRP A 165 -17.06 -5.98 -3.52
CA TRP A 165 -15.86 -5.19 -3.68
C TRP A 165 -15.06 -5.66 -4.91
N PRO A 166 -15.05 -4.87 -6.01
CA PRO A 166 -14.36 -5.29 -7.23
C PRO A 166 -12.85 -5.16 -7.05
N GLY A 167 -12.15 -6.27 -7.22
CA GLY A 167 -10.70 -6.34 -7.11
C GLY A 167 -10.01 -6.56 -8.45
N GLN A 168 -8.82 -6.00 -8.61
CA GLN A 168 -7.90 -6.23 -9.72
C GLN A 168 -6.59 -6.77 -9.18
N LEU A 169 -6.20 -7.96 -9.63
CA LEU A 169 -4.88 -8.53 -9.39
C LEU A 169 -3.93 -8.08 -10.51
N LEU A 170 -2.77 -7.60 -10.13
CA LEU A 170 -1.71 -7.20 -11.05
C LEU A 170 -0.38 -7.86 -10.63
N GLY A 171 0.53 -7.97 -11.58
CA GLY A 171 1.85 -8.54 -11.35
C GLY A 171 2.93 -7.90 -12.18
N ARG A 172 4.16 -8.08 -11.75
CA ARG A 172 5.36 -7.59 -12.40
C ARG A 172 6.48 -8.62 -12.30
N SER A 173 7.25 -8.76 -13.36
CA SER A 173 8.54 -9.48 -13.37
C SER A 173 9.68 -8.46 -13.39
N LEU A 174 10.72 -8.72 -12.58
CA LEU A 174 11.91 -7.88 -12.45
C LEU A 174 13.05 -8.33 -13.36
#